data_78d5d08411b97df2849c79d536c84e22
#
_entry.id   78d5d08411b97df2849c79d536c84e22
#
_cell.length_a   1.000
_cell.length_b   1.000
_cell.length_c   1.000
_cell.angle_alpha   90.00
_cell.angle_beta   90.00
_cell.angle_gamma   90.00
#
_symmetry.space_group_name_H-M   'P 1'
#
loop_
_entity.id
_entity.type
_entity.pdbx_description
1 polymer ?
#
loop_
_entity_poly.entity_id
_entity_poly.type
_entity_poly.pdbx_seq_one_letter_code
_entity_poly.pdbx_strand_id
1 'polypeptide(L)'
;MNLKNVAFALLGVTLFACAPKQKPEEKIEPVAVQKASDKKVYMHMMTWFETKETNQHPDPKYVGKWGCHWTMDTCNPDSIDANGLQNIASYYHPLTGAYYSGDKNIIEYQLLLMKLAGVDGIIFDYTTLNPAWDFPMLIRNTDSIESQTQKIGLDFCILYEDQHIRDAANRNEVTDNEKNPCSKVERARLDMEYIRDRYMSQPNYIHIDGDPLLLDFGPQTFYSEAEWDTIFSVFPVKPVFFTLWYQSKPCGKNAQGEYSWIWKDHVAGLKHFYNTYEYDGLKMASAYPGFVDFYKDGGWGDGIGWNIPHRGDTTLVETLSEALNSNLDIIQLATWNDYGEGTMFEPTVEFGFTFLATLQKMLGVQNLNEDDLKLCFDLYQARVKYASSPETQAKLDRASALMAALRTAEAREIIDGLDK
;
A
#
# COMPACT_ATOMS: atom_id res chain seq x y z
N MET A 1 81.59 -29.58 -42.74
CA MET A 1 80.92 -30.71 -42.04
C MET A 1 79.59 -30.18 -41.51
N ASN A 2 78.54 -30.60 -42.15
CA ASN A 2 77.18 -30.09 -41.91
C ASN A 2 76.45 -30.83 -40.79
N LEU A 3 75.99 -30.17 -39.81
CA LEU A 3 75.00 -30.71 -38.88
C LEU A 3 73.62 -30.13 -39.18
N LYS A 4 72.69 -31.02 -39.52
CA LYS A 4 71.29 -30.74 -39.84
C LYS A 4 70.47 -30.58 -38.57
N ASN A 5 69.79 -29.49 -38.44
CA ASN A 5 68.75 -29.24 -37.41
C ASN A 5 67.48 -29.96 -37.77
N VAL A 6 66.99 -30.84 -36.87
CA VAL A 6 65.71 -31.48 -36.93
C VAL A 6 64.76 -30.69 -35.97
N ALA A 7 63.75 -29.98 -36.48
CA ALA A 7 62.78 -29.33 -35.70
C ALA A 7 61.59 -30.30 -35.45
N PHE A 8 61.25 -30.57 -34.18
CA PHE A 8 60.05 -31.27 -33.77
C PHE A 8 58.93 -30.24 -33.62
N ALA A 9 57.91 -30.38 -34.44
CA ALA A 9 56.66 -29.67 -34.28
C ALA A 9 55.71 -30.41 -33.31
N LEU A 10 55.50 -29.85 -32.11
CA LEU A 10 54.42 -30.30 -31.23
C LEU A 10 53.08 -29.71 -31.70
N LEU A 11 52.19 -30.55 -32.16
CA LEU A 11 50.78 -30.22 -32.39
C LEU A 11 50.08 -30.20 -31.03
N GLY A 12 49.82 -29.01 -30.51
CA GLY A 12 48.95 -28.84 -29.35
C GLY A 12 47.46 -28.93 -29.79
N VAL A 13 46.79 -30.00 -29.42
CA VAL A 13 45.34 -30.11 -29.57
C VAL A 13 44.69 -29.37 -28.43
N THR A 14 44.23 -28.15 -28.68
CA THR A 14 43.37 -27.39 -27.75
C THR A 14 41.96 -27.94 -27.83
N LEU A 15 41.58 -28.74 -26.84
CA LEU A 15 40.17 -29.11 -26.59
C LEU A 15 39.41 -27.87 -26.09
N PHE A 16 38.70 -27.22 -26.98
CA PHE A 16 37.64 -26.25 -26.59
C PHE A 16 36.52 -27.02 -25.94
N ALA A 17 36.49 -27.05 -24.61
CA ALA A 17 35.29 -27.46 -23.89
C ALA A 17 34.20 -26.42 -24.17
N CYS A 18 33.21 -26.76 -25.01
CA CYS A 18 31.97 -25.99 -25.13
C CYS A 18 31.25 -26.05 -23.79
N ALA A 19 31.33 -24.99 -23.01
CA ALA A 19 30.41 -24.79 -21.89
C ALA A 19 28.98 -24.80 -22.44
N PRO A 20 28.07 -25.52 -21.81
CA PRO A 20 26.66 -25.51 -22.24
C PRO A 20 26.17 -24.06 -22.21
N LYS A 21 25.68 -23.56 -23.35
CA LYS A 21 24.98 -22.25 -23.40
C LYS A 21 23.82 -22.36 -22.43
N GLN A 22 23.88 -21.64 -21.31
CA GLN A 22 22.73 -21.44 -20.46
C GLN A 22 21.61 -20.89 -21.35
N LYS A 23 20.46 -21.57 -21.34
CA LYS A 23 19.25 -21.02 -21.98
C LYS A 23 19.01 -19.65 -21.35
N PRO A 24 18.62 -18.63 -22.15
CA PRO A 24 18.20 -17.36 -21.58
C PRO A 24 17.14 -17.64 -20.52
N GLU A 25 17.30 -17.07 -19.35
CA GLU A 25 16.31 -17.18 -18.29
C GLU A 25 15.00 -16.60 -18.80
N GLU A 26 13.89 -17.33 -18.63
CA GLU A 26 12.56 -16.90 -19.05
C GLU A 26 12.22 -15.60 -18.32
N LYS A 27 11.95 -14.52 -19.07
CA LYS A 27 11.46 -13.26 -18.49
C LYS A 27 9.99 -13.46 -18.12
N ILE A 28 9.71 -13.43 -16.83
CA ILE A 28 8.36 -13.57 -16.28
C ILE A 28 7.80 -12.16 -16.04
N GLU A 29 6.75 -11.82 -16.77
CA GLU A 29 6.06 -10.53 -16.62
C GLU A 29 4.79 -10.69 -15.79
N PRO A 30 4.40 -9.69 -14.98
CA PRO A 30 3.15 -9.74 -14.24
C PRO A 30 1.95 -9.77 -15.21
N VAL A 31 0.90 -10.50 -14.80
CA VAL A 31 -0.34 -10.64 -15.57
C VAL A 31 -1.50 -10.07 -14.76
N ALA A 32 -2.41 -9.34 -15.41
CA ALA A 32 -3.60 -8.79 -14.76
C ALA A 32 -4.55 -9.92 -14.32
N VAL A 33 -5.10 -9.80 -13.11
CA VAL A 33 -6.08 -10.75 -12.58
C VAL A 33 -7.40 -10.61 -13.34
N GLN A 34 -7.93 -11.75 -13.79
CA GLN A 34 -9.25 -11.80 -14.41
C GLN A 34 -10.32 -11.92 -13.34
N LYS A 35 -11.32 -11.05 -13.40
CA LYS A 35 -12.46 -11.02 -12.48
C LYS A 35 -13.76 -10.76 -13.24
N ALA A 36 -14.88 -11.20 -12.67
CA ALA A 36 -16.20 -10.99 -13.27
C ALA A 36 -16.68 -9.52 -13.13
N SER A 37 -16.26 -8.84 -12.06
CA SER A 37 -16.51 -7.41 -11.89
C SER A 37 -15.64 -6.60 -12.84
N ASP A 38 -16.23 -5.66 -13.56
CA ASP A 38 -15.55 -4.68 -14.41
C ASP A 38 -15.08 -3.43 -13.64
N LYS A 39 -15.50 -3.29 -12.38
CA LYS A 39 -15.12 -2.14 -11.53
C LYS A 39 -13.64 -2.16 -11.19
N LYS A 40 -13.05 -0.98 -11.14
CA LYS A 40 -11.70 -0.78 -10.60
C LYS A 40 -11.73 -0.81 -9.08
N VAL A 41 -10.84 -1.58 -8.48
CA VAL A 41 -10.77 -1.78 -7.04
C VAL A 41 -9.39 -1.37 -6.53
N TYR A 42 -9.34 -0.35 -5.68
CA TYR A 42 -8.11 0.19 -5.13
C TYR A 42 -8.08 0.04 -3.61
N MET A 43 -6.93 -0.39 -3.08
CA MET A 43 -6.72 -0.59 -1.66
C MET A 43 -6.07 0.64 -1.03
N HIS A 44 -6.73 1.26 -0.07
CA HIS A 44 -6.17 2.35 0.72
C HIS A 44 -5.15 1.78 1.72
N MET A 45 -3.91 2.29 1.69
CA MET A 45 -2.80 1.72 2.44
C MET A 45 -2.04 2.76 3.25
N MET A 46 -1.87 2.47 4.54
CA MET A 46 -1.07 3.25 5.48
C MET A 46 0.40 2.84 5.41
N THR A 47 1.32 3.82 5.43
CA THR A 47 2.76 3.59 5.26
C THR A 47 3.59 3.92 6.51
N TRP A 48 2.98 4.02 7.67
CA TRP A 48 3.51 4.64 8.89
C TRP A 48 4.11 3.70 9.94
N PHE A 49 4.21 2.40 9.68
CA PHE A 49 4.69 1.45 10.68
C PHE A 49 6.22 1.39 10.75
N GLU A 50 6.76 1.50 11.96
CA GLU A 50 8.19 1.46 12.25
C GLU A 50 8.51 0.49 13.39
N THR A 51 9.58 -0.30 13.20
CA THR A 51 10.22 -1.03 14.31
C THR A 51 11.22 -0.13 15.05
N LYS A 52 11.81 -0.62 16.11
CA LYS A 52 12.87 0.13 16.84
C LYS A 52 14.09 0.39 15.99
N GLU A 53 14.44 -0.55 15.13
CA GLU A 53 15.63 -0.49 14.27
C GLU A 53 15.45 0.50 13.12
N THR A 54 14.21 0.71 12.67
CA THR A 54 13.90 1.54 11.49
C THR A 54 13.36 2.92 11.82
N ASN A 55 12.96 3.13 13.07
CA ASN A 55 12.40 4.40 13.52
C ASN A 55 13.49 5.48 13.58
N GLN A 56 13.54 6.31 12.55
CA GLN A 56 14.44 7.47 12.39
C GLN A 56 13.72 8.79 12.63
N HIS A 57 12.85 8.81 13.62
CA HIS A 57 12.06 10.00 13.94
C HIS A 57 12.96 11.26 14.09
N PRO A 58 12.56 12.43 13.52
CA PRO A 58 13.36 13.67 13.64
C PRO A 58 13.65 14.11 15.08
N ASP A 59 12.73 13.85 16.01
CA ASP A 59 12.99 14.07 17.45
C ASP A 59 13.77 12.85 18.02
N PRO A 60 15.02 13.05 18.49
CA PRO A 60 15.87 11.97 18.99
C PRO A 60 15.27 11.14 20.13
N LYS A 61 14.30 11.67 20.88
CA LYS A 61 13.66 10.93 21.97
C LYS A 61 12.86 9.70 21.50
N TYR A 62 12.46 9.65 20.20
CA TYR A 62 11.73 8.55 19.61
C TYR A 62 12.62 7.58 18.81
N VAL A 63 13.87 7.96 18.51
CA VAL A 63 14.81 7.09 17.80
C VAL A 63 15.10 5.83 18.62
N GLY A 64 15.08 4.66 17.97
CA GLY A 64 15.29 3.37 18.63
C GLY A 64 14.10 2.89 19.48
N LYS A 65 12.92 3.49 19.30
CA LYS A 65 11.64 3.04 19.87
C LYS A 65 10.72 2.56 18.75
N TRP A 66 9.74 1.74 19.10
CA TRP A 66 8.65 1.38 18.19
C TRP A 66 7.92 2.65 17.69
N GLY A 67 7.48 2.63 16.46
CA GLY A 67 6.66 3.71 15.89
C GLY A 67 5.34 3.89 16.63
N CYS A 68 4.83 5.12 16.66
CA CYS A 68 3.64 5.47 17.43
C CYS A 68 2.38 4.73 16.98
N HIS A 69 2.30 4.33 15.72
CA HIS A 69 1.15 3.55 15.21
C HIS A 69 1.12 2.10 15.69
N TRP A 70 2.26 1.55 16.20
CA TRP A 70 2.27 0.28 16.92
C TRP A 70 2.08 0.42 18.43
N THR A 71 2.33 1.61 19.00
CA THR A 71 2.38 1.77 20.46
C THR A 71 1.28 2.65 21.00
N MET A 72 0.83 3.66 20.23
CA MET A 72 0.16 4.82 20.81
C MET A 72 0.88 5.23 22.12
N ASP A 73 0.15 5.51 23.21
CA ASP A 73 0.76 5.89 24.50
C ASP A 73 0.80 4.73 25.51
N THR A 74 0.14 3.60 25.23
CA THR A 74 -0.11 2.54 26.22
C THR A 74 0.51 1.19 25.87
N CYS A 75 0.89 0.95 24.60
CA CYS A 75 1.34 -0.37 24.14
C CYS A 75 2.85 -0.46 23.98
N ASN A 76 3.36 -1.69 24.08
CA ASN A 76 4.77 -2.01 23.86
C ASN A 76 4.89 -3.37 23.15
N PRO A 77 5.21 -3.40 21.84
CA PRO A 77 5.35 -4.65 21.08
C PRO A 77 6.46 -5.60 21.56
N ASP A 78 7.36 -5.16 22.46
CA ASP A 78 8.31 -6.05 23.12
C ASP A 78 7.64 -6.95 24.18
N SER A 79 6.47 -6.56 24.66
CA SER A 79 5.67 -7.37 25.57
C SER A 79 4.85 -8.38 24.77
N ILE A 80 4.98 -9.66 25.11
CA ILE A 80 4.27 -10.76 24.47
C ILE A 80 3.38 -11.43 25.51
N ASP A 81 2.12 -11.65 25.16
CA ASP A 81 1.15 -12.31 26.03
C ASP A 81 1.36 -13.84 26.09
N ALA A 82 0.53 -14.53 26.88
CA ALA A 82 0.59 -15.99 27.04
C ALA A 82 0.26 -16.78 25.74
N ASN A 83 -0.36 -16.13 24.76
CA ASN A 83 -0.69 -16.70 23.46
C ASN A 83 0.39 -16.43 22.40
N GLY A 84 1.44 -15.70 22.77
CA GLY A 84 2.51 -15.30 21.83
C GLY A 84 2.20 -14.03 21.03
N LEU A 85 1.17 -13.26 21.39
CA LEU A 85 0.78 -12.04 20.71
C LEU A 85 1.51 -10.83 21.27
N GLN A 86 1.98 -9.95 20.41
CA GLN A 86 2.62 -8.70 20.78
C GLN A 86 1.58 -7.69 21.30
N ASN A 87 1.95 -6.91 22.32
CA ASN A 87 1.11 -5.84 22.83
C ASN A 87 1.22 -4.61 21.91
N ILE A 88 0.34 -4.52 20.92
CA ILE A 88 0.28 -3.46 19.92
C ILE A 88 -0.97 -2.58 20.10
N ALA A 89 -0.95 -1.38 19.53
CA ALA A 89 -2.07 -0.44 19.56
C ALA A 89 -3.19 -0.85 18.59
N SER A 90 -3.74 -2.04 18.82
CA SER A 90 -4.83 -2.63 18.05
C SER A 90 -5.48 -3.77 18.81
N TYR A 91 -6.74 -4.06 18.51
CA TYR A 91 -7.41 -5.30 18.91
C TYR A 91 -7.08 -6.49 18.00
N TYR A 92 -6.38 -6.27 16.89
CA TYR A 92 -6.11 -7.26 15.85
C TYR A 92 -4.61 -7.35 15.57
N HIS A 93 -4.11 -8.55 15.30
CA HIS A 93 -2.68 -8.81 15.19
C HIS A 93 -2.33 -9.31 13.77
N PRO A 94 -1.44 -8.62 13.05
CA PRO A 94 -1.00 -9.11 11.74
C PRO A 94 -0.36 -10.50 11.87
N LEU A 95 -0.60 -11.39 10.89
CA LEU A 95 0.03 -12.73 10.87
C LEU A 95 1.56 -12.67 10.87
N THR A 96 2.13 -11.58 10.40
CA THR A 96 3.58 -11.33 10.35
C THR A 96 4.16 -10.84 11.67
N GLY A 97 3.30 -10.49 12.65
CA GLY A 97 3.66 -9.67 13.81
C GLY A 97 3.83 -8.20 13.43
N ALA A 98 4.14 -7.34 14.39
CA ALA A 98 4.41 -5.92 14.15
C ALA A 98 5.65 -5.75 13.25
N TYR A 99 5.53 -4.94 12.22
CA TYR A 99 6.51 -4.82 11.14
C TYR A 99 6.93 -3.37 10.86
N TYR A 100 7.90 -3.22 9.99
CA TYR A 100 8.32 -2.00 9.32
C TYR A 100 7.69 -1.92 7.93
N SER A 101 6.97 -0.85 7.61
CA SER A 101 6.27 -0.70 6.33
C SER A 101 7.20 -0.74 5.10
N GLY A 102 8.46 -0.36 5.26
CA GLY A 102 9.48 -0.41 4.21
C GLY A 102 10.24 -1.74 4.13
N ASP A 103 9.90 -2.78 4.90
CA ASP A 103 10.56 -4.09 4.80
C ASP A 103 10.21 -4.76 3.46
N LYS A 104 11.24 -5.16 2.71
CA LYS A 104 11.06 -5.73 1.36
C LYS A 104 10.22 -7.02 1.32
N ASN A 105 10.31 -7.85 2.37
CA ASN A 105 9.57 -9.11 2.43
C ASN A 105 8.11 -8.87 2.81
N ILE A 106 7.86 -7.89 3.70
CA ILE A 106 6.51 -7.41 4.02
C ILE A 106 5.87 -6.79 2.79
N ILE A 107 6.57 -5.90 2.07
CA ILE A 107 6.08 -5.27 0.84
C ILE A 107 5.70 -6.33 -0.19
N GLU A 108 6.58 -7.30 -0.47
CA GLU A 108 6.29 -8.39 -1.42
C GLU A 108 5.05 -9.18 -1.01
N TYR A 109 4.95 -9.56 0.26
CA TYR A 109 3.81 -10.28 0.82
C TYR A 109 2.50 -9.49 0.64
N GLN A 110 2.47 -8.23 1.04
CA GLN A 110 1.28 -7.38 0.98
C GLN A 110 0.82 -7.13 -0.46
N LEU A 111 1.75 -6.79 -1.36
CA LEU A 111 1.43 -6.52 -2.76
C LEU A 111 0.93 -7.77 -3.50
N LEU A 112 1.53 -8.93 -3.25
CA LEU A 112 1.06 -10.20 -3.84
C LEU A 112 -0.34 -10.55 -3.33
N LEU A 113 -0.61 -10.38 -2.03
CA LEU A 113 -1.94 -10.61 -1.47
C LEU A 113 -3.00 -9.72 -2.11
N MET A 114 -2.74 -8.41 -2.20
CA MET A 114 -3.65 -7.46 -2.84
C MET A 114 -3.94 -7.90 -4.28
N LYS A 115 -2.90 -8.18 -5.06
CA LYS A 115 -3.05 -8.62 -6.45
C LYS A 115 -3.88 -9.89 -6.56
N LEU A 116 -3.50 -10.94 -5.83
CA LEU A 116 -4.21 -12.24 -5.92
C LEU A 116 -5.64 -12.17 -5.37
N ALA A 117 -5.95 -11.19 -4.52
CA ALA A 117 -7.31 -10.90 -4.08
C ALA A 117 -8.16 -10.14 -5.12
N GLY A 118 -7.57 -9.70 -6.24
CA GLY A 118 -8.29 -8.99 -7.31
C GLY A 118 -8.28 -7.47 -7.20
N VAL A 119 -7.37 -6.91 -6.37
CA VAL A 119 -7.12 -5.47 -6.30
C VAL A 119 -6.36 -5.02 -7.54
N ASP A 120 -6.75 -3.88 -8.13
CA ASP A 120 -6.12 -3.30 -9.33
C ASP A 120 -4.97 -2.36 -8.98
N GLY A 121 -5.02 -1.71 -7.81
CA GLY A 121 -3.99 -0.74 -7.41
C GLY A 121 -4.14 -0.27 -5.97
N ILE A 122 -3.27 0.66 -5.60
CA ILE A 122 -3.12 1.14 -4.23
C ILE A 122 -3.39 2.64 -4.18
N ILE A 123 -4.12 3.09 -3.18
CA ILE A 123 -4.21 4.49 -2.77
C ILE A 123 -3.28 4.65 -1.57
N PHE A 124 -2.14 5.29 -1.78
CA PHE A 124 -1.22 5.56 -0.67
C PHE A 124 -1.71 6.73 0.17
N ASP A 125 -1.92 6.48 1.46
CA ASP A 125 -2.08 7.54 2.43
C ASP A 125 -0.76 8.30 2.55
N TYR A 126 -0.77 9.58 2.17
CA TYR A 126 0.43 10.38 1.96
C TYR A 126 0.40 11.68 2.76
N THR A 127 1.48 11.91 3.45
CA THR A 127 1.72 13.08 4.27
C THR A 127 2.35 14.25 3.48
N THR A 128 2.90 15.23 4.17
CA THR A 128 3.65 16.36 3.65
C THR A 128 5.16 16.12 3.69
N LEU A 129 5.91 16.74 2.78
CA LEU A 129 7.38 16.78 2.83
C LEU A 129 7.93 17.68 3.95
N ASN A 130 7.06 18.32 4.72
CA ASN A 130 7.49 19.08 5.88
C ASN A 130 8.26 18.17 6.85
N PRO A 131 9.51 18.48 7.24
CA PRO A 131 10.34 17.56 8.01
C PRO A 131 9.99 17.57 9.51
N ALA A 132 8.71 17.40 9.83
CA ALA A 132 8.18 17.34 11.19
C ALA A 132 7.65 15.94 11.49
N TRP A 133 7.56 15.56 12.75
CA TRP A 133 7.03 14.26 13.19
C TRP A 133 7.67 13.07 12.47
N ASP A 134 6.89 12.05 12.23
CA ASP A 134 7.25 10.86 11.47
C ASP A 134 7.11 11.02 9.94
N PHE A 135 6.68 12.17 9.44
CA PHE A 135 6.42 12.43 8.01
C PHE A 135 7.55 11.98 7.07
N PRO A 136 8.84 12.25 7.35
CA PRO A 136 9.91 11.76 6.49
C PRO A 136 9.99 10.23 6.39
N MET A 137 9.53 9.52 7.43
CA MET A 137 9.50 8.05 7.42
C MET A 137 8.36 7.53 6.59
N LEU A 138 7.17 8.16 6.65
CA LEU A 138 6.03 7.80 5.82
C LEU A 138 6.37 7.92 4.32
N ILE A 139 7.03 9.02 3.94
CA ILE A 139 7.47 9.24 2.56
C ILE A 139 8.48 8.18 2.12
N ARG A 140 9.50 7.90 2.94
CA ARG A 140 10.49 6.85 2.69
C ARG A 140 9.81 5.49 2.49
N ASN A 141 8.81 5.18 3.29
CA ASN A 141 8.08 3.92 3.22
C ASN A 141 7.21 3.87 1.95
N THR A 142 6.52 4.96 1.63
CA THR A 142 5.76 5.08 0.37
C THR A 142 6.67 4.85 -0.84
N ASP A 143 7.84 5.49 -0.89
CA ASP A 143 8.83 5.28 -1.95
C ASP A 143 9.28 3.82 -2.05
N SER A 144 9.48 3.16 -0.91
CA SER A 144 9.88 1.76 -0.87
C SER A 144 8.81 0.83 -1.43
N ILE A 145 7.55 1.04 -1.07
CA ILE A 145 6.42 0.22 -1.52
C ILE A 145 6.14 0.51 -3.00
N GLU A 146 6.05 1.79 -3.39
CA GLU A 146 5.80 2.21 -4.78
C GLU A 146 6.79 1.56 -5.75
N SER A 147 8.07 1.52 -5.41
CA SER A 147 9.12 0.94 -6.24
C SER A 147 8.91 -0.55 -6.60
N GLN A 148 8.03 -1.26 -5.89
CA GLN A 148 7.74 -2.67 -6.13
C GLN A 148 6.38 -2.89 -6.84
N THR A 149 5.49 -1.90 -6.87
CA THR A 149 4.12 -2.05 -7.43
C THR A 149 4.13 -2.50 -8.88
N GLN A 150 4.97 -1.91 -9.71
CA GLN A 150 5.08 -2.26 -11.13
C GLN A 150 5.53 -3.72 -11.35
N LYS A 151 6.44 -4.23 -10.53
CA LYS A 151 6.93 -5.62 -10.64
C LYS A 151 5.84 -6.64 -10.33
N ILE A 152 4.94 -6.28 -9.44
CA ILE A 152 3.79 -7.11 -9.08
C ILE A 152 2.64 -6.90 -10.08
N GLY A 153 2.60 -5.78 -10.78
CA GLY A 153 1.55 -5.40 -11.72
C GLY A 153 0.33 -4.81 -11.01
N LEU A 154 0.58 -3.89 -10.08
CA LEU A 154 -0.42 -3.05 -9.43
C LEU A 154 -0.21 -1.60 -9.84
N ASP A 155 -1.30 -0.88 -10.05
CA ASP A 155 -1.30 0.55 -10.22
C ASP A 155 -1.27 1.27 -8.87
N PHE A 156 -1.07 2.59 -8.84
CA PHE A 156 -1.17 3.34 -7.60
C PHE A 156 -1.55 4.82 -7.84
N CYS A 157 -2.06 5.46 -6.80
CA CYS A 157 -2.18 6.91 -6.73
C CYS A 157 -1.92 7.42 -5.31
N ILE A 158 -1.86 8.73 -5.16
CA ILE A 158 -1.64 9.40 -3.89
C ILE A 158 -2.97 9.93 -3.35
N LEU A 159 -3.20 9.69 -2.06
CA LEU A 159 -4.17 10.41 -1.25
C LEU A 159 -3.39 11.31 -0.30
N TYR A 160 -3.57 12.62 -0.44
CA TYR A 160 -2.87 13.62 0.35
C TYR A 160 -3.66 13.93 1.63
N GLU A 161 -2.96 13.99 2.76
CA GLU A 161 -3.54 14.45 4.02
C GLU A 161 -3.18 15.91 4.29
N ASP A 162 -3.99 16.84 3.83
CA ASP A 162 -3.76 18.29 3.99
C ASP A 162 -3.73 18.71 5.46
N GLN A 163 -4.37 17.95 6.35
CA GLN A 163 -4.39 18.18 7.79
C GLN A 163 -2.98 18.16 8.41
N HIS A 164 -2.04 17.40 7.88
CA HIS A 164 -0.68 17.34 8.41
C HIS A 164 0.04 18.70 8.33
N ILE A 165 -0.27 19.51 7.32
CA ILE A 165 0.24 20.90 7.26
C ILE A 165 -0.40 21.78 8.35
N ARG A 166 -1.69 21.63 8.64
CA ARG A 166 -2.33 22.32 9.77
C ARG A 166 -1.65 21.96 11.09
N ASP A 167 -1.36 20.69 11.26
CA ASP A 167 -0.78 20.20 12.51
C ASP A 167 0.69 20.65 12.67
N ALA A 168 1.44 20.74 11.58
CA ALA A 168 2.75 21.40 11.58
C ALA A 168 2.63 22.91 11.86
N ALA A 169 1.63 23.59 11.28
CA ALA A 169 1.41 25.02 11.52
C ALA A 169 1.05 25.34 12.98
N ASN A 170 0.25 24.50 13.61
CA ASN A 170 -0.11 24.65 15.03
C ASN A 170 1.11 24.61 15.97
N ARG A 171 2.23 24.05 15.50
CA ARG A 171 3.52 23.97 16.21
C ARG A 171 4.54 25.00 15.72
N ASN A 172 4.19 25.83 14.72
CA ASN A 172 5.11 26.73 14.03
C ASN A 172 6.28 25.99 13.33
N GLU A 173 6.02 24.81 12.76
CA GLU A 173 7.02 23.94 12.16
C GLU A 173 6.90 23.86 10.61
N VAL A 174 6.05 24.71 9.98
CA VAL A 174 5.88 24.70 8.52
C VAL A 174 7.09 25.32 7.84
N THR A 175 7.75 24.53 7.00
CA THR A 175 8.97 24.96 6.29
C THR A 175 8.93 24.56 4.81
N ASP A 176 9.73 25.26 4.00
CA ASP A 176 10.06 24.85 2.63
C ASP A 176 11.07 23.70 2.60
N ASN A 177 11.51 23.30 1.41
CA ASN A 177 12.47 22.21 1.21
C ASN A 177 13.89 22.56 1.73
N GLU A 178 14.20 23.84 1.93
CA GLU A 178 15.46 24.33 2.48
C GLU A 178 15.36 24.56 4.01
N LYS A 179 14.23 24.19 4.62
CA LYS A 179 13.90 24.36 6.05
C LYS A 179 13.73 25.83 6.48
N ASN A 180 13.41 26.74 5.54
CA ASN A 180 13.00 28.09 5.88
C ASN A 180 11.50 28.12 6.20
N PRO A 181 11.04 28.94 7.17
CA PRO A 181 9.62 29.10 7.42
C PRO A 181 8.86 29.55 6.16
N CYS A 182 7.74 28.91 5.85
CA CYS A 182 6.90 29.28 4.72
C CYS A 182 5.40 29.22 5.10
N SER A 183 4.54 29.64 4.18
CA SER A 183 3.09 29.52 4.40
C SER A 183 2.61 28.08 4.18
N LYS A 184 1.44 27.75 4.75
CA LYS A 184 0.77 26.45 4.51
C LYS A 184 0.55 26.17 3.03
N VAL A 185 0.06 27.18 2.29
CA VAL A 185 -0.22 27.06 0.84
C VAL A 185 1.07 26.81 0.06
N GLU A 186 2.16 27.50 0.42
CA GLU A 186 3.46 27.27 -0.23
C GLU A 186 3.99 25.85 0.07
N ARG A 187 3.84 25.35 1.31
CA ARG A 187 4.23 23.97 1.64
C ARG A 187 3.43 22.95 0.79
N ALA A 188 2.11 23.11 0.74
CA ALA A 188 1.26 22.23 -0.08
C ALA A 188 1.61 22.31 -1.58
N ARG A 189 1.92 23.51 -2.08
CA ARG A 189 2.36 23.70 -3.46
C ARG A 189 3.65 22.91 -3.75
N LEU A 190 4.62 22.96 -2.82
CA LEU A 190 5.87 22.20 -2.94
C LEU A 190 5.65 20.68 -2.80
N ASP A 191 4.68 20.25 -1.98
CA ASP A 191 4.29 18.84 -1.91
C ASP A 191 3.71 18.36 -3.24
N MET A 192 2.82 19.17 -3.86
CA MET A 192 2.24 18.84 -5.17
C MET A 192 3.30 18.82 -6.28
N GLU A 193 4.29 19.70 -6.23
CA GLU A 193 5.42 19.68 -7.16
C GLU A 193 6.20 18.35 -7.08
N TYR A 194 6.49 17.90 -5.87
CA TYR A 194 7.15 16.61 -5.65
C TYR A 194 6.27 15.43 -6.10
N ILE A 195 4.98 15.41 -5.73
CA ILE A 195 4.04 14.35 -6.12
C ILE A 195 3.95 14.26 -7.65
N ARG A 196 3.85 15.39 -8.35
CA ARG A 196 3.87 15.45 -9.81
C ARG A 196 5.12 14.80 -10.38
N ASP A 197 6.29 15.24 -9.90
CA ASP A 197 7.57 14.87 -10.51
C ASP A 197 7.98 13.43 -10.14
N ARG A 198 7.71 13.00 -8.92
CA ARG A 198 8.14 11.72 -8.40
C ARG A 198 7.17 10.57 -8.71
N TYR A 199 5.87 10.81 -8.57
CA TYR A 199 4.87 9.74 -8.65
C TYR A 199 4.02 9.78 -9.91
N MET A 200 3.45 10.93 -10.28
CA MET A 200 2.52 11.00 -11.41
C MET A 200 3.17 10.71 -12.76
N SER A 201 4.50 10.77 -12.85
CA SER A 201 5.27 10.38 -14.03
C SER A 201 5.47 8.88 -14.20
N GLN A 202 5.12 8.07 -13.20
CA GLN A 202 5.30 6.61 -13.26
C GLN A 202 4.28 5.96 -14.20
N PRO A 203 4.69 4.93 -14.96
CA PRO A 203 3.82 4.34 -15.99
C PRO A 203 2.58 3.64 -15.43
N ASN A 204 2.60 3.24 -14.15
CA ASN A 204 1.49 2.61 -13.43
C ASN A 204 0.81 3.56 -12.43
N TYR A 205 0.96 4.88 -12.60
CA TYR A 205 0.14 5.84 -11.85
C TYR A 205 -1.30 5.81 -12.37
N ILE A 206 -2.29 5.83 -11.47
CA ILE A 206 -3.70 5.74 -11.84
C ILE A 206 -4.14 7.04 -12.53
N HIS A 207 -4.81 6.88 -13.68
CA HIS A 207 -5.40 7.96 -14.45
C HIS A 207 -6.89 7.74 -14.64
N ILE A 208 -7.66 8.81 -14.69
CA ILE A 208 -9.07 8.83 -15.10
C ILE A 208 -9.15 9.70 -16.38
N ASP A 209 -9.64 9.12 -17.45
CA ASP A 209 -9.74 9.77 -18.77
C ASP A 209 -8.42 10.38 -19.29
N GLY A 210 -7.30 9.84 -18.83
CA GLY A 210 -5.95 10.25 -19.24
C GLY A 210 -5.28 11.25 -18.29
N ASP A 211 -5.99 11.80 -17.32
CA ASP A 211 -5.45 12.71 -16.31
C ASP A 211 -5.14 11.97 -14.98
N PRO A 212 -4.04 12.32 -14.27
CA PRO A 212 -3.66 11.63 -13.05
C PRO A 212 -4.67 11.83 -11.92
N LEU A 213 -4.98 10.75 -11.19
CA LEU A 213 -5.87 10.79 -10.03
C LEU A 213 -5.12 11.27 -8.79
N LEU A 214 -5.68 12.24 -8.07
CA LEU A 214 -5.22 12.68 -6.76
C LEU A 214 -6.40 12.72 -5.80
N LEU A 215 -6.22 12.20 -4.60
CA LEU A 215 -7.22 12.30 -3.54
C LEU A 215 -6.71 13.22 -2.42
N ASP A 216 -7.64 13.77 -1.63
CA ASP A 216 -7.35 14.47 -0.39
C ASP A 216 -8.23 13.93 0.74
N PHE A 217 -7.64 13.60 1.89
CA PHE A 217 -8.42 13.22 3.07
C PHE A 217 -8.97 14.47 3.76
N GLY A 218 -9.76 15.20 3.00
CA GLY A 218 -10.25 16.51 3.39
C GLY A 218 -11.18 17.12 2.34
N PRO A 219 -11.14 18.47 2.24
CA PRO A 219 -10.15 19.40 2.84
C PRO A 219 -10.33 19.60 4.34
N GLN A 220 -9.21 19.61 5.07
CA GLN A 220 -9.15 19.88 6.50
C GLN A 220 -8.27 21.10 6.85
N THR A 221 -7.60 21.67 5.85
CA THR A 221 -6.68 22.81 5.98
C THR A 221 -6.97 23.93 5.00
N PHE A 222 -7.27 23.61 3.74
CA PHE A 222 -7.47 24.56 2.65
C PHE A 222 -8.95 24.61 2.23
N TYR A 223 -9.62 25.70 2.63
CA TYR A 223 -11.07 25.82 2.51
C TYR A 223 -11.53 26.82 1.43
N SER A 224 -10.66 27.15 0.46
CA SER A 224 -11.01 28.05 -0.64
C SER A 224 -10.46 27.60 -2.00
N GLU A 225 -11.23 27.88 -3.05
CA GLU A 225 -10.80 27.64 -4.44
C GLU A 225 -9.48 28.33 -4.77
N ALA A 226 -9.24 29.55 -4.24
CA ALA A 226 -8.03 30.32 -4.49
C ALA A 226 -6.77 29.65 -3.90
N GLU A 227 -6.89 29.04 -2.72
CA GLU A 227 -5.79 28.26 -2.13
C GLU A 227 -5.46 27.05 -3.02
N TRP A 228 -6.47 26.28 -3.43
CA TRP A 228 -6.28 25.12 -4.31
C TRP A 228 -5.79 25.52 -5.70
N ASP A 229 -6.23 26.67 -6.27
CA ASP A 229 -5.66 27.20 -7.52
C ASP A 229 -4.15 27.49 -7.38
N THR A 230 -3.73 27.99 -6.21
CA THR A 230 -2.30 28.24 -5.94
C THR A 230 -1.53 26.93 -5.74
N ILE A 231 -2.06 26.01 -4.96
CA ILE A 231 -1.46 24.69 -4.70
C ILE A 231 -1.28 23.92 -5.99
N PHE A 232 -2.29 23.92 -6.88
CA PHE A 232 -2.27 23.20 -8.16
C PHE A 232 -1.61 23.98 -9.31
N SER A 233 -1.09 25.18 -9.06
CA SER A 233 -0.39 25.97 -10.10
C SER A 233 0.86 25.29 -10.66
N VAL A 234 1.39 24.28 -9.97
CA VAL A 234 2.55 23.46 -10.37
C VAL A 234 2.22 22.47 -11.49
N PHE A 235 0.95 22.12 -11.68
CA PHE A 235 0.54 21.14 -12.67
C PHE A 235 0.32 21.79 -14.05
N PRO A 236 0.97 21.31 -15.13
CA PRO A 236 0.66 21.74 -16.48
C PRO A 236 -0.76 21.34 -16.92
N VAL A 237 -1.23 20.18 -16.45
CA VAL A 237 -2.61 19.70 -16.52
C VAL A 237 -3.01 19.33 -15.10
N LYS A 238 -4.09 19.90 -14.59
CA LYS A 238 -4.56 19.62 -13.23
C LYS A 238 -4.95 18.14 -13.08
N PRO A 239 -4.67 17.51 -11.92
CA PRO A 239 -5.11 16.15 -11.68
C PRO A 239 -6.65 16.09 -11.57
N VAL A 240 -7.22 14.92 -11.80
CA VAL A 240 -8.60 14.60 -11.39
C VAL A 240 -8.58 14.50 -9.88
N PHE A 241 -9.07 15.54 -9.20
CA PHE A 241 -8.95 15.72 -7.77
C PHE A 241 -10.23 15.33 -7.05
N PHE A 242 -10.11 14.37 -6.12
CA PHE A 242 -11.21 13.86 -5.30
C PHE A 242 -11.04 14.28 -3.84
N THR A 243 -12.12 14.76 -3.24
CA THR A 243 -12.20 15.05 -1.80
C THR A 243 -13.01 13.98 -1.07
N LEU A 244 -12.97 14.00 0.25
CA LEU A 244 -13.97 13.27 1.04
C LEU A 244 -15.39 13.67 0.64
N TRP A 245 -16.33 12.75 0.75
CA TRP A 245 -17.74 12.96 0.46
C TRP A 245 -18.31 14.20 1.16
N TYR A 246 -19.13 14.95 0.44
CA TYR A 246 -19.76 16.21 0.88
C TYR A 246 -18.77 17.36 1.15
N GLN A 247 -17.49 17.24 0.75
CA GLN A 247 -16.46 18.23 1.05
C GLN A 247 -15.84 18.93 -0.18
N SER A 248 -16.32 18.67 -1.37
CA SER A 248 -15.78 19.28 -2.61
C SER A 248 -16.01 20.78 -2.72
N LYS A 249 -17.08 21.28 -2.11
CA LYS A 249 -17.53 22.68 -2.28
C LYS A 249 -16.45 23.74 -1.98
N PRO A 250 -15.65 23.66 -0.91
CA PRO A 250 -14.57 24.61 -0.66
C PRO A 250 -13.49 24.63 -1.74
N CYS A 251 -13.26 23.50 -2.43
CA CYS A 251 -12.25 23.40 -3.48
C CYS A 251 -12.68 24.03 -4.81
N GLY A 252 -13.99 24.37 -4.94
CA GLY A 252 -14.56 24.95 -6.15
C GLY A 252 -14.36 24.06 -7.37
N LYS A 253 -13.95 24.65 -8.51
CA LYS A 253 -13.68 23.95 -9.78
C LYS A 253 -12.47 23.00 -9.71
N ASN A 254 -11.68 23.02 -8.63
CA ASN A 254 -10.52 22.13 -8.50
C ASN A 254 -10.96 20.69 -8.11
N ALA A 255 -12.07 20.52 -7.41
CA ALA A 255 -12.60 19.20 -7.12
C ALA A 255 -13.48 18.69 -8.26
N GLN A 256 -13.09 17.58 -8.88
CA GLN A 256 -13.88 16.87 -9.90
C GLN A 256 -14.58 15.64 -9.35
N GLY A 257 -14.25 15.19 -8.13
CA GLY A 257 -14.84 13.99 -7.55
C GLY A 257 -14.91 14.02 -6.03
N GLU A 258 -15.73 13.12 -5.52
CA GLU A 258 -15.82 12.81 -4.09
C GLU A 258 -15.75 11.30 -3.89
N TYR A 259 -15.16 10.87 -2.78
CA TYR A 259 -15.14 9.47 -2.38
C TYR A 259 -15.77 9.27 -1.01
N SER A 260 -16.52 8.18 -0.85
CA SER A 260 -17.11 7.82 0.44
C SER A 260 -16.06 7.31 1.42
N TRP A 261 -16.34 7.39 2.71
CA TRP A 261 -15.50 6.87 3.78
C TRP A 261 -16.34 6.11 4.80
N ILE A 262 -15.70 5.62 5.85
CA ILE A 262 -16.34 4.91 6.96
C ILE A 262 -17.06 5.93 7.86
N TRP A 263 -18.31 5.68 8.17
CA TRP A 263 -19.08 6.53 9.05
C TRP A 263 -20.12 5.72 9.83
N LYS A 264 -20.52 6.23 10.98
CA LYS A 264 -21.48 5.57 11.91
C LYS A 264 -22.79 5.11 11.28
N ASP A 265 -23.25 5.78 10.22
CA ASP A 265 -24.47 5.41 9.50
C ASP A 265 -24.29 4.15 8.63
N HIS A 266 -23.06 3.65 8.54
CA HIS A 266 -22.69 2.41 7.86
C HIS A 266 -23.30 2.33 6.45
N VAL A 267 -23.96 1.22 6.11
CA VAL A 267 -24.56 0.96 4.79
C VAL A 267 -25.58 2.04 4.39
N ALA A 268 -26.29 2.64 5.35
CA ALA A 268 -27.28 3.69 5.05
C ALA A 268 -26.60 4.94 4.47
N GLY A 269 -25.45 5.35 5.01
CA GLY A 269 -24.66 6.46 4.48
C GLY A 269 -24.14 6.17 3.08
N LEU A 270 -23.59 4.96 2.85
CA LEU A 270 -23.09 4.52 1.54
C LEU A 270 -24.22 4.55 0.49
N LYS A 271 -25.38 3.98 0.80
CA LYS A 271 -26.58 4.00 -0.09
C LYS A 271 -26.99 5.42 -0.44
N HIS A 272 -27.00 6.31 0.55
CA HIS A 272 -27.36 7.71 0.32
C HIS A 272 -26.35 8.35 -0.65
N PHE A 273 -25.07 8.21 -0.39
CA PHE A 273 -24.02 8.79 -1.24
C PHE A 273 -24.05 8.24 -2.67
N TYR A 274 -24.22 6.92 -2.85
CA TYR A 274 -24.19 6.32 -4.18
C TYR A 274 -25.42 6.67 -5.01
N ASN A 275 -26.63 6.63 -4.42
CA ASN A 275 -27.87 6.58 -5.17
C ASN A 275 -28.75 7.84 -5.00
N THR A 276 -28.57 8.64 -3.93
CA THR A 276 -29.50 9.73 -3.58
C THR A 276 -28.81 11.10 -3.61
N TYR A 277 -27.55 11.17 -3.19
CA TYR A 277 -26.82 12.43 -3.17
C TYR A 277 -26.53 12.89 -4.60
N GLU A 278 -27.11 14.06 -4.95
CA GLU A 278 -26.90 14.71 -6.23
C GLU A 278 -25.57 15.48 -6.20
N TYR A 279 -24.63 15.06 -7.04
CA TYR A 279 -23.32 15.68 -7.21
C TYR A 279 -22.97 15.67 -8.70
N ASP A 280 -22.62 16.85 -9.22
CA ASP A 280 -22.27 17.04 -10.64
C ASP A 280 -20.77 16.75 -10.88
N GLY A 281 -20.30 15.64 -10.37
CA GLY A 281 -18.92 15.19 -10.49
C GLY A 281 -18.82 13.68 -10.36
N LEU A 282 -17.60 13.18 -10.39
CA LEU A 282 -17.31 11.77 -10.22
C LEU A 282 -17.51 11.32 -8.77
N LYS A 283 -17.87 10.07 -8.57
CA LYS A 283 -17.96 9.47 -7.24
C LYS A 283 -17.16 8.17 -7.20
N MET A 284 -16.48 7.91 -6.08
CA MET A 284 -15.82 6.64 -5.78
C MET A 284 -16.53 5.98 -4.60
N ALA A 285 -16.91 4.73 -4.77
CA ALA A 285 -17.50 3.92 -3.71
C ALA A 285 -16.44 3.45 -2.72
N SER A 286 -16.87 3.03 -1.52
CA SER A 286 -16.00 2.42 -0.51
C SER A 286 -16.59 1.12 0.01
N ALA A 287 -15.71 0.16 0.34
CA ALA A 287 -16.06 -1.01 1.12
C ALA A 287 -15.03 -1.21 2.24
N TYR A 288 -15.48 -1.76 3.37
CA TYR A 288 -14.65 -1.94 4.54
C TYR A 288 -15.12 -3.16 5.36
N PRO A 289 -14.22 -3.85 6.09
CA PRO A 289 -14.56 -5.05 6.85
C PRO A 289 -15.18 -4.75 8.21
N GLY A 290 -14.96 -3.57 8.76
CA GLY A 290 -15.42 -3.12 10.06
C GLY A 290 -14.75 -1.81 10.46
N PHE A 291 -15.03 -1.33 11.67
CA PHE A 291 -14.37 -0.18 12.29
C PHE A 291 -14.48 -0.33 13.81
N VAL A 292 -13.34 -0.53 14.47
CA VAL A 292 -13.25 -0.63 15.93
C VAL A 292 -11.96 0.03 16.38
N ASP A 293 -12.04 1.32 16.70
CA ASP A 293 -10.85 2.10 17.05
C ASP A 293 -10.26 1.73 18.40
N PHE A 294 -8.93 1.80 18.49
CA PHE A 294 -8.14 1.56 19.68
C PHE A 294 -7.74 2.85 20.40
N TYR A 295 -8.14 4.01 19.91
CA TYR A 295 -7.64 5.32 20.36
C TYR A 295 -7.80 5.53 21.87
N LYS A 296 -8.95 5.16 22.44
CA LYS A 296 -9.19 5.29 23.88
C LYS A 296 -8.27 4.40 24.71
N ASP A 297 -8.18 3.12 24.36
CA ASP A 297 -7.32 2.17 25.05
C ASP A 297 -5.84 2.45 24.78
N GLY A 298 -5.54 2.99 23.60
CA GLY A 298 -4.23 3.48 23.18
C GLY A 298 -3.77 4.78 23.84
N GLY A 299 -4.68 5.49 24.54
CA GLY A 299 -4.34 6.76 25.20
C GLY A 299 -4.41 7.98 24.30
N TRP A 300 -4.95 7.87 23.07
CA TRP A 300 -5.10 8.98 22.12
C TRP A 300 -6.50 9.62 22.21
N GLY A 301 -6.95 9.93 23.42
CA GLY A 301 -8.20 10.61 23.68
C GLY A 301 -9.36 9.67 24.01
N ASP A 302 -10.60 10.11 23.75
CA ASP A 302 -11.81 9.38 24.16
C ASP A 302 -12.28 8.34 23.12
N GLY A 303 -11.54 8.16 22.01
CA GLY A 303 -11.95 7.36 20.85
C GLY A 303 -12.98 8.08 19.99
N ILE A 304 -13.39 7.45 18.90
CA ILE A 304 -14.37 8.00 17.94
C ILE A 304 -15.80 7.95 18.51
N GLY A 305 -16.05 7.12 19.53
CA GLY A 305 -17.33 7.05 20.25
C GLY A 305 -18.39 6.20 19.55
N TRP A 306 -18.08 5.50 18.48
CA TRP A 306 -18.91 4.50 17.80
C TRP A 306 -18.02 3.44 17.14
N ASN A 307 -18.61 2.30 16.84
CA ASN A 307 -17.92 1.23 16.11
C ASN A 307 -18.87 0.55 15.10
N ILE A 308 -18.27 -0.17 14.16
CA ILE A 308 -18.96 -1.05 13.21
C ILE A 308 -18.27 -2.41 13.33
N PRO A 309 -18.85 -3.39 14.06
CA PRO A 309 -18.22 -4.68 14.28
C PRO A 309 -18.12 -5.48 12.98
N HIS A 310 -17.04 -6.26 12.84
CA HIS A 310 -16.76 -7.06 11.64
C HIS A 310 -17.81 -8.14 11.38
N ARG A 311 -18.29 -8.82 12.42
CA ARG A 311 -19.26 -9.93 12.35
C ARG A 311 -18.81 -11.06 11.41
N GLY A 312 -17.57 -11.53 11.60
CA GLY A 312 -16.88 -12.35 10.62
C GLY A 312 -16.55 -11.51 9.38
N ASP A 313 -17.04 -11.88 8.22
CA ASP A 313 -16.96 -11.10 6.97
C ASP A 313 -18.26 -10.36 6.59
N THR A 314 -19.29 -10.44 7.45
CA THR A 314 -20.64 -9.93 7.11
C THR A 314 -20.61 -8.43 6.80
N THR A 315 -19.88 -7.65 7.56
CA THR A 315 -19.78 -6.19 7.34
C THR A 315 -19.11 -5.89 5.99
N LEU A 316 -18.08 -6.63 5.61
CA LEU A 316 -17.47 -6.52 4.29
C LEU A 316 -18.46 -6.91 3.17
N VAL A 317 -19.18 -8.02 3.34
CA VAL A 317 -20.19 -8.45 2.36
C VAL A 317 -21.26 -7.38 2.15
N GLU A 318 -21.74 -6.75 3.23
CA GLU A 318 -22.71 -5.66 3.14
C GLU A 318 -22.15 -4.44 2.39
N THR A 319 -21.00 -3.92 2.79
CA THR A 319 -20.43 -2.70 2.20
C THR A 319 -19.98 -2.92 0.75
N LEU A 320 -19.35 -4.05 0.47
CA LEU A 320 -18.90 -4.38 -0.88
C LEU A 320 -20.08 -4.69 -1.81
N SER A 321 -21.15 -5.31 -1.31
CA SER A 321 -22.37 -5.51 -2.12
C SER A 321 -22.99 -4.20 -2.57
N GLU A 322 -23.06 -3.21 -1.67
CA GLU A 322 -23.57 -1.88 -2.03
C GLU A 322 -22.68 -1.20 -3.08
N ALA A 323 -21.36 -1.29 -2.93
CA ALA A 323 -20.42 -0.73 -3.90
C ALA A 323 -20.53 -1.42 -5.27
N LEU A 324 -20.58 -2.76 -5.29
CA LEU A 324 -20.69 -3.56 -6.52
C LEU A 324 -22.01 -3.33 -7.26
N ASN A 325 -23.12 -3.14 -6.53
CA ASN A 325 -24.44 -2.88 -7.08
C ASN A 325 -24.67 -1.42 -7.46
N SER A 326 -23.77 -0.51 -7.13
CA SER A 326 -23.85 0.90 -7.50
C SER A 326 -23.51 1.10 -8.98
N ASN A 327 -23.84 2.28 -9.53
CA ASN A 327 -23.41 2.70 -10.88
C ASN A 327 -22.00 3.32 -10.90
N LEU A 328 -21.25 3.22 -9.81
CA LEU A 328 -19.91 3.81 -9.71
C LEU A 328 -18.86 2.83 -10.22
N ASP A 329 -17.91 3.32 -11.01
CA ASP A 329 -16.92 2.47 -11.68
C ASP A 329 -15.70 2.13 -10.79
N ILE A 330 -15.49 2.90 -9.71
CA ILE A 330 -14.33 2.80 -8.85
C ILE A 330 -14.77 2.50 -7.42
N ILE A 331 -14.11 1.53 -6.80
CA ILE A 331 -14.30 1.14 -5.39
C ILE A 331 -12.95 1.27 -4.68
N GLN A 332 -12.90 2.02 -3.59
CA GLN A 332 -11.79 1.91 -2.64
C GLN A 332 -12.12 0.92 -1.53
N LEU A 333 -11.11 0.22 -1.07
CA LEU A 333 -11.15 -0.67 0.10
C LEU A 333 -10.45 0.04 1.27
N ALA A 334 -11.18 0.38 2.30
CA ALA A 334 -10.67 1.11 3.45
C ALA A 334 -10.61 0.18 4.68
N THR A 335 -9.41 -0.22 5.09
CA THR A 335 -8.06 0.05 4.60
C THR A 335 -7.25 -1.24 4.53
N TRP A 336 -6.05 -1.22 3.95
CA TRP A 336 -5.18 -2.39 4.02
C TRP A 336 -4.81 -2.71 5.47
N ASN A 337 -4.33 -1.69 6.22
CA ASN A 337 -3.61 -1.92 7.47
C ASN A 337 -3.79 -0.81 8.51
N ASP A 338 -4.92 -0.11 8.56
CA ASP A 338 -5.18 0.77 9.70
C ASP A 338 -5.59 -0.07 10.91
N TYR A 339 -4.59 -0.53 11.64
CA TYR A 339 -4.76 -1.32 12.86
C TYR A 339 -5.34 -0.49 14.01
N GLY A 340 -5.03 0.80 14.06
CA GLY A 340 -5.55 1.73 15.07
C GLY A 340 -7.06 1.92 14.98
N GLU A 341 -7.64 1.81 13.78
CA GLU A 341 -9.07 1.89 13.53
C GLU A 341 -9.74 0.53 13.30
N GLY A 342 -8.95 -0.54 13.21
CA GLY A 342 -9.46 -1.89 13.02
C GLY A 342 -10.16 -2.10 11.67
N THR A 343 -9.76 -1.36 10.65
CA THR A 343 -10.34 -1.44 9.31
C THR A 343 -9.55 -2.33 8.35
N MET A 344 -8.58 -3.09 8.84
CA MET A 344 -7.60 -3.83 8.07
C MET A 344 -8.19 -4.98 7.23
N PHE A 345 -7.76 -5.04 5.95
CA PHE A 345 -7.90 -6.20 5.08
C PHE A 345 -6.72 -7.18 5.19
N GLU A 346 -5.57 -6.70 5.67
CA GLU A 346 -4.37 -7.51 5.88
C GLU A 346 -4.70 -8.72 6.77
N PRO A 347 -4.22 -9.93 6.43
CA PRO A 347 -4.50 -11.11 7.22
C PRO A 347 -4.00 -10.99 8.67
N THR A 348 -4.89 -11.29 9.61
CA THR A 348 -4.63 -11.24 11.07
C THR A 348 -4.76 -12.59 11.72
N VAL A 349 -4.29 -12.70 12.94
CA VAL A 349 -4.47 -13.90 13.77
C VAL A 349 -5.97 -14.19 13.99
N GLU A 350 -6.79 -13.15 14.12
CA GLU A 350 -8.22 -13.24 14.43
C GLU A 350 -9.08 -13.63 13.23
N PHE A 351 -8.70 -13.17 12.03
CA PHE A 351 -9.54 -13.36 10.83
C PHE A 351 -8.88 -14.22 9.74
N GLY A 352 -7.58 -14.53 9.85
CA GLY A 352 -6.85 -15.23 8.80
C GLY A 352 -6.97 -14.50 7.47
N PHE A 353 -7.24 -15.22 6.40
CA PHE A 353 -7.40 -14.69 5.05
C PHE A 353 -8.86 -14.38 4.69
N THR A 354 -9.78 -14.41 5.65
CA THR A 354 -11.24 -14.35 5.42
C THR A 354 -11.64 -13.14 4.56
N PHE A 355 -11.15 -11.95 4.85
CA PHE A 355 -11.55 -10.74 4.12
C PHE A 355 -11.07 -10.78 2.65
N LEU A 356 -9.86 -11.25 2.40
CA LEU A 356 -9.32 -11.36 1.05
C LEU A 356 -9.99 -12.48 0.25
N ALA A 357 -10.31 -13.62 0.89
CA ALA A 357 -11.05 -14.70 0.25
C ALA A 357 -12.48 -14.28 -0.10
N THR A 358 -13.14 -13.52 0.79
CA THR A 358 -14.44 -12.92 0.52
C THR A 358 -14.37 -11.91 -0.64
N LEU A 359 -13.33 -11.09 -0.68
CA LEU A 359 -13.08 -10.15 -1.78
C LEU A 359 -12.92 -10.90 -3.12
N GLN A 360 -12.04 -11.93 -3.18
CA GLN A 360 -11.89 -12.77 -4.38
C GLN A 360 -13.24 -13.31 -4.89
N LYS A 361 -14.03 -13.87 -3.99
CA LYS A 361 -15.32 -14.45 -4.31
C LYS A 361 -16.30 -13.40 -4.83
N MET A 362 -16.41 -12.25 -4.20
CA MET A 362 -17.37 -11.22 -4.55
C MET A 362 -17.01 -10.49 -5.84
N LEU A 363 -15.71 -10.30 -6.11
CA LEU A 363 -15.20 -9.75 -7.38
C LEU A 363 -15.29 -10.79 -8.53
N GLY A 364 -15.49 -12.07 -8.22
CA GLY A 364 -15.49 -13.14 -9.19
C GLY A 364 -14.10 -13.38 -9.80
N VAL A 365 -13.06 -13.35 -8.97
CA VAL A 365 -11.68 -13.61 -9.37
C VAL A 365 -11.59 -15.03 -9.94
N GLN A 366 -10.97 -15.18 -11.12
CA GLN A 366 -10.90 -16.43 -11.84
C GLN A 366 -9.58 -17.16 -11.61
N ASN A 367 -9.66 -18.49 -11.48
CA ASN A 367 -8.50 -19.40 -11.37
C ASN A 367 -7.58 -19.16 -10.16
N LEU A 368 -8.02 -18.38 -9.17
CA LEU A 368 -7.34 -18.15 -7.90
C LEU A 368 -8.31 -18.43 -6.75
N ASN A 369 -7.77 -18.78 -5.61
CA ASN A 369 -8.54 -19.10 -4.41
C ASN A 369 -7.75 -18.77 -3.13
N GLU A 370 -8.31 -19.07 -1.96
CA GLU A 370 -7.68 -18.80 -0.65
C GLU A 370 -6.31 -19.50 -0.48
N ASP A 371 -6.08 -20.66 -1.10
CA ASP A 371 -4.79 -21.35 -1.00
C ASP A 371 -3.68 -20.60 -1.74
N ASP A 372 -4.02 -19.80 -2.76
CA ASP A 372 -3.07 -18.91 -3.43
C ASP A 372 -2.73 -17.71 -2.55
N LEU A 373 -3.69 -17.22 -1.74
CA LEU A 373 -3.43 -16.19 -0.73
C LEU A 373 -2.51 -16.73 0.38
N LYS A 374 -2.74 -17.94 0.86
CA LYS A 374 -1.86 -18.61 1.84
C LYS A 374 -0.45 -18.80 1.31
N LEU A 375 -0.30 -19.07 0.01
CA LEU A 375 1.02 -19.19 -0.63
C LEU A 375 1.85 -17.90 -0.52
N CYS A 376 1.22 -16.73 -0.47
CA CYS A 376 1.94 -15.49 -0.20
C CYS A 376 2.60 -15.50 1.19
N PHE A 377 1.91 -16.04 2.18
CA PHE A 377 2.46 -16.17 3.54
C PHE A 377 3.56 -17.23 3.61
N ASP A 378 3.39 -18.36 2.90
CA ASP A 378 4.43 -19.40 2.79
C ASP A 378 5.70 -18.82 2.16
N LEU A 379 5.57 -17.99 1.10
CA LEU A 379 6.69 -17.27 0.48
C LEU A 379 7.37 -16.34 1.49
N TYR A 380 6.59 -15.54 2.23
CA TYR A 380 7.11 -14.66 3.27
C TYR A 380 7.89 -15.43 4.34
N GLN A 381 7.32 -16.50 4.85
CA GLN A 381 7.99 -17.35 5.85
C GLN A 381 9.29 -17.95 5.30
N ALA A 382 9.29 -18.40 4.04
CA ALA A 382 10.49 -18.90 3.38
C ALA A 382 11.57 -17.79 3.21
N ARG A 383 11.17 -16.56 2.86
CA ARG A 383 12.07 -15.39 2.80
C ARG A 383 12.80 -15.17 4.13
N VAL A 384 12.05 -15.21 5.24
CA VAL A 384 12.59 -15.04 6.58
C VAL A 384 13.48 -16.23 6.98
N LYS A 385 13.01 -17.46 6.79
CA LYS A 385 13.73 -18.70 7.13
C LYS A 385 15.08 -18.81 6.40
N TYR A 386 15.13 -18.45 5.14
CA TYR A 386 16.31 -18.58 4.28
C TYR A 386 17.01 -17.23 3.99
N ALA A 387 16.85 -16.24 4.86
CA ALA A 387 17.38 -14.88 4.65
C ALA A 387 18.90 -14.85 4.35
N SER A 388 19.68 -15.80 4.90
CA SER A 388 21.14 -15.90 4.72
C SER A 388 21.59 -16.74 3.51
N SER A 389 20.65 -17.31 2.71
CA SER A 389 20.97 -18.15 1.55
C SER A 389 20.68 -17.42 0.23
N PRO A 390 21.69 -16.83 -0.45
CA PRO A 390 21.47 -16.14 -1.72
C PRO A 390 20.88 -17.05 -2.82
N GLU A 391 21.29 -18.33 -2.85
CA GLU A 391 20.75 -19.29 -3.80
C GLU A 391 19.25 -19.53 -3.60
N THR A 392 18.83 -19.70 -2.33
CA THR A 392 17.41 -19.89 -2.01
C THR A 392 16.62 -18.60 -2.26
N GLN A 393 17.18 -17.43 -1.93
CA GLN A 393 16.54 -16.15 -2.23
C GLN A 393 16.30 -15.98 -3.73
N ALA A 394 17.21 -16.37 -4.60
CA ALA A 394 17.02 -16.34 -6.06
C ALA A 394 15.87 -17.27 -6.53
N LYS A 395 15.71 -18.45 -5.89
CA LYS A 395 14.54 -19.33 -6.16
C LYS A 395 13.24 -18.67 -5.73
N LEU A 396 13.24 -17.98 -4.58
CA LEU A 396 12.08 -17.24 -4.07
C LEU A 396 11.75 -16.02 -4.94
N ASP A 397 12.75 -15.34 -5.52
CA ASP A 397 12.53 -14.27 -6.51
C ASP A 397 11.77 -14.80 -7.75
N ARG A 398 12.14 -16.00 -8.21
CA ARG A 398 11.41 -16.67 -9.28
C ARG A 398 9.98 -17.06 -8.86
N ALA A 399 9.78 -17.58 -7.65
CA ALA A 399 8.46 -17.90 -7.13
C ALA A 399 7.56 -16.65 -7.05
N SER A 400 8.08 -15.54 -6.56
CA SER A 400 7.39 -14.24 -6.53
C SER A 400 6.96 -13.78 -7.92
N ALA A 401 7.88 -13.82 -8.90
CA ALA A 401 7.57 -13.46 -10.28
C ALA A 401 6.50 -14.37 -10.90
N LEU A 402 6.53 -15.67 -10.61
CA LEU A 402 5.49 -16.62 -11.03
C LEU A 402 4.13 -16.29 -10.42
N MET A 403 4.08 -15.93 -9.14
CA MET A 403 2.85 -15.50 -8.48
C MET A 403 2.30 -14.20 -9.10
N ALA A 404 3.16 -13.22 -9.37
CA ALA A 404 2.78 -12.01 -10.10
C ALA A 404 2.25 -12.29 -11.52
N ALA A 405 2.72 -13.36 -12.14
CA ALA A 405 2.26 -13.88 -13.44
C ALA A 405 1.07 -14.86 -13.34
N LEU A 406 0.46 -15.02 -12.15
CA LEU A 406 -0.65 -15.92 -11.83
C LEU A 406 -0.34 -17.43 -12.08
N ARG A 407 0.93 -17.80 -12.07
CA ARG A 407 1.44 -19.18 -12.18
C ARG A 407 1.70 -19.76 -10.78
N THR A 408 0.69 -19.71 -9.92
CA THR A 408 0.80 -20.03 -8.48
C THR A 408 1.16 -21.49 -8.23
N ALA A 409 0.71 -22.42 -9.08
CA ALA A 409 1.08 -23.83 -8.97
C ALA A 409 2.60 -24.05 -9.13
N GLU A 410 3.24 -23.36 -10.10
CA GLU A 410 4.69 -23.46 -10.29
C GLU A 410 5.47 -22.78 -9.16
N ALA A 411 4.95 -21.67 -8.63
CA ALA A 411 5.53 -21.02 -7.46
C ALA A 411 5.49 -21.95 -6.23
N ARG A 412 4.37 -22.65 -6.02
CA ARG A 412 4.20 -23.64 -4.96
C ARG A 412 5.23 -24.76 -5.06
N GLU A 413 5.45 -25.31 -6.26
CA GLU A 413 6.48 -26.34 -6.46
C GLU A 413 7.88 -25.89 -6.03
N ILE A 414 8.21 -24.63 -6.27
CA ILE A 414 9.50 -24.06 -5.82
C ILE A 414 9.55 -23.99 -4.31
N ILE A 415 8.51 -23.43 -3.67
CA ILE A 415 8.46 -23.21 -2.21
C ILE A 415 8.47 -24.56 -1.48
N ASP A 416 7.62 -25.51 -1.87
CA ASP A 416 7.54 -26.84 -1.27
C ASP A 416 8.81 -27.69 -1.51
N GLY A 417 9.58 -27.33 -2.52
CA GLY A 417 10.84 -27.98 -2.86
C GLY A 417 12.06 -27.53 -2.02
N LEU A 418 11.92 -26.47 -1.21
CA LEU A 418 13.07 -25.89 -0.47
C LEU A 418 13.55 -26.76 0.69
N ASP A 419 12.71 -27.59 1.26
CA ASP A 419 13.00 -28.44 2.41
C ASP A 419 13.36 -29.89 2.00
N LYS A 420 13.45 -30.17 0.70
CA LYS A 420 13.82 -31.48 0.12
C LYS A 420 15.26 -31.51 -0.35
#